data_9ae2b4f53355d6e12234680933dd97c4
#
_entry.id   9ae2b4f53355d6e12234680933dd97c4
#
_cell.length_a   1.000
_cell.length_b   1.000
_cell.length_c   1.000
_cell.angle_alpha   90.00
_cell.angle_beta   90.00
_cell.angle_gamma   90.00
#
_symmetry.space_group_name_H-M   'P 1'
#
loop_
_entity.id
_entity.type
_entity.pdbx_description
1 polymer ?
#
loop_
_entity_poly.entity_id
_entity_poly.type
_entity_poly.pdbx_seq_one_letter_code
_entity_poly.pdbx_strand_id
1 'polypeptide(L)'
;MPSEHADVLSQVLKLIRLRGDHVFHGELGSSTEVIFPPGPAAFLHLRTRELTVSQCNGPSVTLRSGDFVLLPHADGHAIRSEPGGKAHQRFEAAVDFTPSRDVQTFKWAADDRMAGSFLAGSFYFDGAPLRSLLTGLPGLIHLTCDKVSEPPWLASISHFLDVESRSAGPGSSLMISRLIDLLVIRTLRMWVSRQGDRVGWLSGLSDERVGRALNAMHLEPNRAWTVSALAETAMMSRSMFSDRFTAVVGLPPLRYLTRWRLTIAADLLRGGTLKVTEVAHVAGYGSEAAFSRAFKEEFGYPPRDAHRIEQTGAFVARSSELL
;
A
#
# COMPACT_ATOMS: atom_id res chain seq x y z
N MET A 1 -22.84 -1.35 23.76
CA MET A 1 -21.56 -0.65 23.69
C MET A 1 -20.85 -1.16 22.45
N PRO A 2 -20.61 -0.36 21.41
CA PRO A 2 -19.73 -0.81 20.33
C PRO A 2 -18.35 -0.97 20.97
N SER A 3 -17.81 -2.18 20.89
CA SER A 3 -16.47 -2.50 21.36
C SER A 3 -15.47 -1.56 20.68
N GLU A 4 -14.65 -0.87 21.48
CA GLU A 4 -13.43 -0.18 21.02
C GLU A 4 -12.46 -1.24 20.44
N HIS A 5 -12.80 -1.76 19.27
CA HIS A 5 -11.85 -2.54 18.50
C HIS A 5 -10.87 -1.54 17.94
N ALA A 6 -9.67 -1.53 18.45
CA ALA A 6 -8.59 -0.77 17.85
C ALA A 6 -8.54 -1.17 16.38
N ASP A 7 -8.75 -0.20 15.51
CA ASP A 7 -8.68 -0.39 14.08
C ASP A 7 -7.20 -0.55 13.69
N VAL A 8 -6.71 -1.79 13.75
CA VAL A 8 -5.33 -2.17 13.40
C VAL A 8 -4.95 -1.64 12.01
N LEU A 9 -5.88 -1.71 11.06
CA LEU A 9 -5.63 -1.18 9.73
C LEU A 9 -5.36 0.34 9.79
N SER A 10 -6.15 1.09 10.54
CA SER A 10 -5.91 2.53 10.73
C SER A 10 -4.58 2.81 11.42
N GLN A 11 -4.17 2.01 12.41
CA GLN A 11 -2.88 2.18 13.06
C GLN A 11 -1.72 1.91 12.09
N VAL A 12 -1.80 0.85 11.32
CA VAL A 12 -0.81 0.53 10.29
C VAL A 12 -0.77 1.63 9.23
N LEU A 13 -1.92 2.06 8.72
CA LEU A 13 -1.99 3.11 7.70
C LEU A 13 -1.45 4.47 8.20
N LYS A 14 -1.63 4.80 9.49
CA LYS A 14 -0.99 5.98 10.10
C LYS A 14 0.53 5.89 10.09
N LEU A 15 1.09 4.72 10.44
CA LEU A 15 2.55 4.51 10.43
C LEU A 15 3.12 4.49 9.01
N ILE A 16 2.37 3.96 8.05
CA ILE A 16 2.75 3.94 6.63
C ILE A 16 2.81 5.36 6.05
N ARG A 17 2.15 6.33 6.70
CA ARG A 17 2.04 7.71 6.19
C ARG A 17 1.65 7.71 4.72
N LEU A 18 0.53 7.04 4.43
CA LEU A 18 -0.04 7.09 3.09
C LEU A 18 -0.20 8.53 2.65
N ARG A 19 0.33 8.86 1.49
CA ARG A 19 0.24 10.17 0.89
C ARG A 19 -0.07 10.05 -0.59
N GLY A 20 -1.26 10.50 -0.97
CA GLY A 20 -1.63 10.71 -2.36
C GLY A 20 -0.75 11.80 -2.98
N ASP A 21 -0.35 11.61 -4.22
CA ASP A 21 0.60 12.48 -4.89
C ASP A 21 -0.06 13.18 -6.09
N HIS A 22 -0.20 12.49 -7.21
CA HIS A 22 -0.72 13.06 -8.44
C HIS A 22 -1.87 12.25 -9.01
N VAL A 23 -2.69 12.92 -9.81
CA VAL A 23 -3.74 12.32 -10.63
C VAL A 23 -3.64 12.84 -12.06
N PHE A 24 -3.89 11.99 -13.04
CA PHE A 24 -3.88 12.34 -14.44
C PHE A 24 -4.90 11.51 -15.24
N HIS A 25 -5.26 12.00 -16.42
CA HIS A 25 -6.07 11.28 -17.39
C HIS A 25 -5.18 10.61 -18.42
N GLY A 26 -5.46 9.35 -18.72
CA GLY A 26 -4.79 8.62 -19.79
C GLY A 26 -5.75 8.26 -20.91
N GLU A 27 -5.32 8.43 -22.13
CA GLU A 27 -6.02 8.02 -23.34
C GLU A 27 -5.10 7.15 -24.18
N LEU A 28 -5.51 5.90 -24.45
CA LEU A 28 -4.77 4.96 -25.28
C LEU A 28 -5.39 4.83 -26.67
N GLY A 29 -4.53 4.86 -27.69
CA GLY A 29 -4.88 4.47 -29.04
C GLY A 29 -4.99 2.95 -29.22
N SER A 30 -5.47 2.50 -30.37
CA SER A 30 -5.53 1.08 -30.71
C SER A 30 -4.11 0.48 -30.81
N SER A 31 -3.96 -0.80 -30.44
CA SER A 31 -2.68 -1.54 -30.50
C SER A 31 -1.52 -0.86 -29.79
N THR A 32 -1.81 -0.15 -28.69
CA THR A 32 -0.84 0.64 -27.93
C THR A 32 -0.51 -0.02 -26.60
N GLU A 33 0.77 0.03 -26.22
CA GLU A 33 1.28 -0.33 -24.89
C GLU A 33 2.05 0.86 -24.30
N VAL A 34 1.73 1.21 -23.06
CA VAL A 34 2.44 2.23 -22.30
C VAL A 34 3.10 1.58 -21.09
N ILE A 35 4.40 1.79 -20.93
CA ILE A 35 5.20 1.24 -19.83
C ILE A 35 5.47 2.36 -18.84
N PHE A 36 5.11 2.11 -17.60
CA PHE A 36 5.43 2.95 -16.46
C PHE A 36 6.63 2.31 -15.74
N PRO A 37 7.77 3.01 -15.64
CA PRO A 37 8.95 2.48 -14.96
C PRO A 37 8.69 2.30 -13.46
N PRO A 38 9.56 1.57 -12.74
CA PRO A 38 9.52 1.53 -11.28
C PRO A 38 9.53 2.95 -10.68
N GLY A 39 8.63 3.18 -9.72
CA GLY A 39 8.41 4.51 -9.15
C GLY A 39 7.41 4.49 -8.00
N PRO A 40 6.50 5.46 -7.88
CA PRO A 40 5.46 5.45 -6.86
C PRO A 40 4.49 4.28 -7.06
N ALA A 41 3.80 3.90 -5.98
CA ALA A 41 2.61 3.05 -6.08
C ALA A 41 1.53 3.76 -6.89
N ALA A 42 0.68 3.00 -7.57
CA ALA A 42 -0.27 3.57 -8.52
C ALA A 42 -1.68 2.99 -8.36
N PHE A 43 -2.65 3.74 -8.83
CA PHE A 43 -3.99 3.23 -9.08
C PHE A 43 -4.45 3.61 -10.48
N LEU A 44 -5.41 2.84 -11.00
CA LEU A 44 -6.06 3.08 -12.28
C LEU A 44 -7.54 2.76 -12.17
N HIS A 45 -8.38 3.70 -12.60
CA HIS A 45 -9.82 3.53 -12.75
C HIS A 45 -10.20 3.65 -14.22
N LEU A 46 -10.62 2.55 -14.81
CA LEU A 46 -10.97 2.50 -16.23
C LEU A 46 -12.32 3.19 -16.47
N ARG A 47 -12.32 4.15 -17.41
CA ARG A 47 -13.51 4.94 -17.76
C ARG A 47 -14.27 4.35 -18.94
N THR A 48 -13.55 3.90 -19.96
CA THR A 48 -14.20 3.41 -21.18
C THR A 48 -13.47 2.20 -21.76
N ARG A 49 -14.24 1.29 -22.34
CA ARG A 49 -13.79 0.08 -23.06
C ARG A 49 -13.05 -0.93 -22.18
N GLU A 50 -12.10 -1.66 -22.74
CA GLU A 50 -11.29 -2.66 -22.05
C GLU A 50 -9.81 -2.34 -22.21
N LEU A 51 -9.03 -2.49 -21.13
CA LEU A 51 -7.58 -2.36 -21.13
C LEU A 51 -6.98 -3.52 -20.34
N THR A 52 -5.74 -3.89 -20.67
CA THR A 52 -4.98 -4.85 -19.87
C THR A 52 -3.91 -4.13 -19.08
N VAL A 53 -3.88 -4.35 -17.77
CA VAL A 53 -2.80 -3.89 -16.86
C VAL A 53 -1.95 -5.09 -16.49
N SER A 54 -0.63 -4.96 -16.63
CA SER A 54 0.34 -5.99 -16.26
C SER A 54 1.44 -5.41 -15.41
N GLN A 55 1.87 -6.15 -14.39
CA GLN A 55 3.11 -5.85 -13.69
C GLN A 55 4.32 -6.31 -14.51
N CYS A 56 5.47 -5.66 -14.35
CA CYS A 56 6.69 -6.01 -15.11
C CYS A 56 7.11 -7.47 -14.92
N ASN A 57 6.93 -8.04 -13.71
CA ASN A 57 7.26 -9.42 -13.37
C ASN A 57 6.11 -10.15 -12.66
N GLY A 58 4.87 -9.81 -12.98
CA GLY A 58 3.71 -10.29 -12.25
C GLY A 58 2.49 -10.61 -13.12
N PRO A 59 1.35 -10.80 -12.49
CA PRO A 59 0.11 -11.10 -13.18
C PRO A 59 -0.35 -9.94 -14.05
N SER A 60 -1.12 -10.29 -15.08
CA SER A 60 -1.88 -9.34 -15.89
C SER A 60 -3.37 -9.49 -15.63
N VAL A 61 -4.10 -8.40 -15.74
CA VAL A 61 -5.56 -8.38 -15.61
C VAL A 61 -6.17 -7.53 -16.70
N THR A 62 -7.26 -8.02 -17.28
CA THR A 62 -8.07 -7.25 -18.21
C THR A 62 -9.16 -6.52 -17.44
N LEU A 63 -9.18 -5.21 -17.57
CA LEU A 63 -10.14 -4.30 -16.94
C LEU A 63 -11.27 -4.00 -17.90
N ARG A 64 -12.48 -3.89 -17.36
CA ARG A 64 -13.65 -3.37 -18.04
C ARG A 64 -14.00 -1.99 -17.53
N SER A 65 -14.81 -1.27 -18.30
CA SER A 65 -15.27 0.07 -17.89
C SER A 65 -15.89 0.04 -16.49
N GLY A 66 -15.41 0.90 -15.59
CA GLY A 66 -15.76 0.96 -14.18
C GLY A 66 -14.79 0.18 -13.25
N ASP A 67 -13.98 -0.74 -13.80
CA ASP A 67 -13.02 -1.49 -12.99
C ASP A 67 -11.93 -0.58 -12.43
N PHE A 68 -11.47 -0.94 -11.24
CA PHE A 68 -10.42 -0.26 -10.52
C PHE A 68 -9.27 -1.21 -10.18
N VAL A 69 -8.06 -0.76 -10.38
CA VAL A 69 -6.84 -1.47 -9.98
C VAL A 69 -5.99 -0.62 -9.05
N LEU A 70 -5.48 -1.24 -8.01
CA LEU A 70 -4.45 -0.71 -7.13
C LEU A 70 -3.18 -1.53 -7.30
N LEU A 71 -2.05 -0.84 -7.50
CA LEU A 71 -0.70 -1.38 -7.64
C LEU A 71 0.11 -0.89 -6.44
N PRO A 72 0.08 -1.58 -5.29
CA PRO A 72 0.66 -1.09 -4.04
C PRO A 72 2.19 -1.12 -4.00
N HIS A 73 2.81 -1.80 -4.95
CA HIS A 73 4.26 -1.88 -5.09
C HIS A 73 4.75 -1.00 -6.23
N ALA A 74 5.92 -0.41 -6.04
CA ALA A 74 6.55 0.51 -6.98
C ALA A 74 7.36 -0.20 -8.09
N ASP A 75 6.97 -1.42 -8.48
CA ASP A 75 7.75 -2.32 -9.36
C ASP A 75 7.60 -2.00 -10.84
N GLY A 76 6.86 -0.95 -11.18
CA GLY A 76 6.51 -0.61 -12.56
C GLY A 76 5.38 -1.50 -13.12
N HIS A 77 4.72 -0.99 -14.15
CA HIS A 77 3.60 -1.69 -14.80
C HIS A 77 3.45 -1.26 -16.25
N ALA A 78 2.70 -2.02 -17.03
CA ALA A 78 2.32 -1.64 -18.37
C ALA A 78 0.80 -1.65 -18.55
N ILE A 79 0.30 -0.75 -19.36
CA ILE A 79 -1.10 -0.67 -19.75
C ILE A 79 -1.19 -0.91 -21.26
N ARG A 80 -2.02 -1.85 -21.69
CA ARG A 80 -2.20 -2.24 -23.07
C ARG A 80 -3.66 -2.11 -23.49
N SER A 81 -3.88 -1.59 -24.71
CA SER A 81 -5.22 -1.32 -25.24
C SER A 81 -5.97 -2.57 -25.69
N GLU A 82 -5.27 -3.65 -26.03
CA GLU A 82 -5.90 -4.88 -26.54
C GLU A 82 -5.52 -6.10 -25.70
N PRO A 83 -6.50 -6.82 -25.13
CA PRO A 83 -6.25 -8.06 -24.41
C PRO A 83 -5.65 -9.13 -25.35
N GLY A 84 -4.45 -9.62 -25.04
CA GLY A 84 -3.79 -10.70 -25.82
C GLY A 84 -3.26 -10.29 -27.19
N GLY A 85 -3.47 -9.05 -27.64
CA GLY A 85 -2.94 -8.51 -28.90
C GLY A 85 -1.45 -8.18 -28.84
N LYS A 86 -0.78 -8.12 -30.00
CA LYS A 86 0.56 -7.54 -30.09
C LYS A 86 0.43 -6.02 -30.14
N ALA A 87 1.09 -5.33 -29.24
CA ALA A 87 1.20 -3.88 -29.34
C ALA A 87 2.07 -3.53 -30.57
N HIS A 88 1.53 -2.72 -31.46
CA HIS A 88 2.27 -2.16 -32.60
C HIS A 88 3.01 -0.89 -32.21
N GLN A 89 2.57 -0.23 -31.14
CA GLN A 89 3.14 1.01 -30.63
C GLN A 89 3.48 0.85 -29.15
N ARG A 90 4.66 1.24 -28.78
CA ARG A 90 5.17 1.15 -27.41
C ARG A 90 5.67 2.52 -26.98
N PHE A 91 5.16 2.99 -25.85
CA PHE A 91 5.56 4.25 -25.25
C PHE A 91 6.13 3.98 -23.87
N GLU A 92 7.17 4.71 -23.49
CA GLU A 92 7.57 4.83 -22.09
C GLU A 92 6.88 6.06 -21.51
N ALA A 93 6.18 5.87 -20.41
CA ALA A 93 5.55 6.99 -19.74
C ALA A 93 6.62 7.83 -19.05
N ALA A 94 7.05 8.89 -19.72
CA ALA A 94 7.74 10.01 -19.09
C ALA A 94 6.70 10.85 -18.34
N VAL A 95 6.16 10.31 -17.26
CA VAL A 95 5.24 11.08 -16.42
C VAL A 95 6.13 11.94 -15.52
N ASP A 96 6.35 13.17 -15.96
CA ASP A 96 6.95 14.18 -15.10
C ASP A 96 5.89 14.62 -14.09
N PHE A 97 6.00 14.09 -12.89
CA PHE A 97 5.10 14.40 -11.76
C PHE A 97 5.44 15.75 -11.11
N THR A 98 6.04 16.69 -11.83
CA THR A 98 6.14 18.07 -11.35
C THR A 98 4.73 18.63 -11.12
N PRO A 99 4.47 19.29 -9.98
CA PRO A 99 3.18 19.89 -9.69
C PRO A 99 2.81 20.91 -10.78
N SER A 100 2.05 20.49 -11.76
CA SER A 100 1.46 21.37 -12.76
C SER A 100 0.11 21.86 -12.25
N ARG A 101 -0.20 23.13 -12.52
CA ARG A 101 -1.51 23.70 -12.17
C ARG A 101 -2.66 23.15 -13.00
N ASP A 102 -2.35 22.47 -14.12
CA ASP A 102 -3.34 21.93 -15.04
C ASP A 102 -3.33 20.41 -15.03
N VAL A 103 -4.49 19.81 -15.15
CA VAL A 103 -4.65 18.37 -15.32
C VAL A 103 -3.90 17.93 -16.56
N GLN A 104 -2.94 17.06 -16.37
CA GLN A 104 -2.25 16.44 -17.48
C GLN A 104 -3.15 15.35 -18.08
N THR A 105 -3.58 15.55 -19.32
CA THR A 105 -4.13 14.48 -20.13
C THR A 105 -3.04 13.96 -21.04
N PHE A 106 -2.64 12.72 -20.82
CA PHE A 106 -1.64 12.05 -21.63
C PHE A 106 -2.35 11.24 -22.71
N LYS A 107 -1.98 11.51 -23.98
CA LYS A 107 -2.46 10.75 -25.14
C LYS A 107 -1.32 9.91 -25.70
N TRP A 108 -1.51 8.61 -25.65
CA TRP A 108 -0.61 7.63 -26.26
C TRP A 108 -1.32 6.99 -27.44
N ALA A 109 -1.26 7.67 -28.57
CA ALA A 109 -1.86 7.21 -29.82
C ALA A 109 -1.09 7.80 -30.98
N ALA A 110 -0.88 7.03 -32.04
CA ALA A 110 -0.33 7.56 -33.33
C ALA A 110 -1.44 8.01 -34.28
N ASP A 111 -2.68 7.60 -34.01
CA ASP A 111 -3.86 7.99 -34.77
C ASP A 111 -4.99 8.42 -33.82
N ASP A 112 -6.06 8.97 -34.35
CA ASP A 112 -7.23 9.40 -33.54
C ASP A 112 -8.14 8.25 -33.10
N ARG A 113 -7.75 6.99 -33.27
CA ARG A 113 -8.54 5.82 -32.87
C ARG A 113 -8.31 5.50 -31.39
N MET A 114 -9.15 6.07 -30.56
CA MET A 114 -9.09 5.83 -29.12
C MET A 114 -9.59 4.44 -28.77
N ALA A 115 -8.77 3.67 -28.07
CA ALA A 115 -9.09 2.34 -27.56
C ALA A 115 -9.59 2.34 -26.11
N GLY A 116 -9.27 3.36 -25.35
CA GLY A 116 -9.75 3.45 -23.97
C GLY A 116 -9.25 4.69 -23.25
N SER A 117 -9.95 5.07 -22.19
CA SER A 117 -9.57 6.17 -21.31
C SER A 117 -9.66 5.76 -19.85
N PHE A 118 -8.79 6.31 -19.03
CA PHE A 118 -8.71 6.00 -17.60
C PHE A 118 -8.29 7.22 -16.78
N LEU A 119 -8.68 7.22 -15.52
CA LEU A 119 -8.12 8.07 -14.49
C LEU A 119 -7.04 7.26 -13.76
N ALA A 120 -5.85 7.79 -13.65
CA ALA A 120 -4.78 7.17 -12.88
C ALA A 120 -4.16 8.16 -11.91
N GLY A 121 -3.47 7.66 -10.92
CA GLY A 121 -2.73 8.48 -9.99
C GLY A 121 -1.70 7.70 -9.23
N SER A 122 -0.85 8.43 -8.53
CA SER A 122 0.25 7.91 -7.74
C SER A 122 0.09 8.22 -6.27
N PHE A 123 0.70 7.39 -5.45
CA PHE A 123 0.77 7.58 -4.01
C PHE A 123 2.03 6.95 -3.45
N TYR A 124 2.42 7.42 -2.27
CA TYR A 124 3.57 6.91 -1.55
C TYR A 124 3.16 6.35 -0.20
N PHE A 125 3.97 5.42 0.24
CA PHE A 125 4.00 4.98 1.61
C PHE A 125 5.28 5.54 2.24
N ASP A 126 5.20 6.78 2.76
CA ASP A 126 6.34 7.53 3.30
C ASP A 126 6.73 7.09 4.72
N GLY A 127 6.03 6.12 5.28
CA GLY A 127 6.25 5.63 6.63
C GLY A 127 7.47 4.71 6.75
N ALA A 128 7.80 4.33 8.00
CA ALA A 128 8.92 3.46 8.36
C ALA A 128 9.11 2.28 7.42
N PRO A 129 10.23 1.59 7.46
CA PRO A 129 10.59 0.49 6.55
C PRO A 129 9.58 -0.66 6.65
N LEU A 130 8.40 -0.39 6.14
CA LEU A 130 7.21 -1.24 6.17
C LEU A 130 7.17 -2.22 5.00
N ARG A 131 8.28 -2.37 4.25
CA ARG A 131 8.36 -3.40 3.22
C ARG A 131 7.81 -4.73 3.73
N SER A 132 8.07 -5.04 4.98
CA SER A 132 7.59 -6.26 5.61
C SER A 132 6.09 -6.33 5.88
N LEU A 133 5.41 -5.22 6.09
CA LEU A 133 3.95 -5.19 6.21
C LEU A 133 3.31 -5.08 4.81
N LEU A 134 3.94 -4.37 3.88
CA LEU A 134 3.48 -4.25 2.51
C LEU A 134 3.70 -5.54 1.69
N THR A 135 4.69 -6.38 2.03
CA THR A 135 4.89 -7.69 1.38
C THR A 135 3.69 -8.63 1.52
N GLY A 136 2.79 -8.38 2.48
CA GLY A 136 1.51 -9.07 2.59
C GLY A 136 0.44 -8.61 1.59
N LEU A 137 0.67 -7.47 0.89
CA LEU A 137 -0.22 -7.03 -0.18
C LEU A 137 0.14 -7.78 -1.48
N PRO A 138 -0.86 -8.15 -2.28
CA PRO A 138 -0.58 -8.67 -3.62
C PRO A 138 0.01 -7.57 -4.49
N GLY A 139 0.74 -7.96 -5.53
CA GLY A 139 1.27 -6.99 -6.49
C GLY A 139 0.20 -6.16 -7.19
N LEU A 140 -1.01 -6.71 -7.30
CA LEU A 140 -2.14 -6.08 -7.94
C LEU A 140 -3.44 -6.42 -7.19
N ILE A 141 -4.25 -5.40 -6.88
CA ILE A 141 -5.60 -5.54 -6.31
C ILE A 141 -6.59 -5.05 -7.37
N HIS A 142 -7.40 -5.97 -7.89
CA HIS A 142 -8.43 -5.68 -8.86
C HIS A 142 -9.81 -5.65 -8.19
N LEU A 143 -10.50 -4.54 -8.32
CA LEU A 143 -11.91 -4.41 -7.98
C LEU A 143 -12.71 -4.43 -9.28
N THR A 144 -13.42 -5.52 -9.51
CA THR A 144 -14.38 -5.64 -10.61
C THR A 144 -15.62 -4.83 -10.28
N CYS A 145 -16.04 -4.00 -11.19
CA CYS A 145 -17.21 -3.13 -11.06
C CYS A 145 -18.19 -3.44 -12.20
N ASP A 146 -19.11 -4.35 -11.97
CA ASP A 146 -20.27 -4.48 -12.84
C ASP A 146 -21.20 -3.28 -12.65
N LYS A 147 -21.93 -2.88 -13.67
CA LYS A 147 -22.86 -1.74 -13.63
C LYS A 147 -23.87 -1.79 -12.46
N VAL A 148 -24.08 -2.97 -11.88
CA VAL A 148 -24.99 -3.23 -10.74
C VAL A 148 -24.23 -3.25 -9.41
N SER A 149 -22.91 -3.46 -9.40
CA SER A 149 -22.09 -3.69 -8.20
C SER A 149 -20.95 -2.71 -8.02
N GLU A 150 -20.91 -1.63 -8.81
CA GLU A 150 -19.92 -0.57 -8.57
C GLU A 150 -20.15 0.03 -7.18
N PRO A 151 -19.12 0.02 -6.31
CA PRO A 151 -19.29 0.60 -5.00
C PRO A 151 -19.58 2.11 -5.12
N PRO A 152 -20.70 2.63 -4.57
CA PRO A 152 -21.07 4.05 -4.73
C PRO A 152 -19.95 5.03 -4.31
N TRP A 153 -19.12 4.63 -3.35
CA TRP A 153 -17.98 5.44 -2.90
C TRP A 153 -16.89 5.56 -3.98
N LEU A 154 -16.69 4.54 -4.83
CA LEU A 154 -15.65 4.57 -5.87
C LEU A 154 -16.02 5.60 -6.94
N ALA A 155 -17.25 5.57 -7.44
CA ALA A 155 -17.76 6.55 -8.39
C ALA A 155 -17.66 7.98 -7.83
N SER A 156 -18.07 8.17 -6.55
CA SER A 156 -18.04 9.49 -5.90
C SER A 156 -16.61 10.03 -5.76
N ILE A 157 -15.68 9.25 -5.21
CA ILE A 157 -14.30 9.70 -5.03
C ILE A 157 -13.63 9.96 -6.39
N SER A 158 -13.85 9.08 -7.37
CA SER A 158 -13.31 9.26 -8.71
C SER A 158 -13.88 10.49 -9.41
N HIS A 159 -15.15 10.81 -9.17
CA HIS A 159 -15.76 12.05 -9.68
C HIS A 159 -15.13 13.28 -9.02
N PHE A 160 -14.95 13.29 -7.70
CA PHE A 160 -14.26 14.39 -7.02
C PHE A 160 -12.81 14.56 -7.50
N LEU A 161 -12.07 13.48 -7.68
CA LEU A 161 -10.73 13.53 -8.27
C LEU A 161 -10.74 14.13 -9.67
N ASP A 162 -11.72 13.76 -10.49
CA ASP A 162 -11.88 14.28 -11.85
C ASP A 162 -12.17 15.79 -11.85
N VAL A 163 -13.11 16.24 -11.02
CA VAL A 163 -13.48 17.66 -10.90
C VAL A 163 -12.30 18.47 -10.37
N GLU A 164 -11.70 18.03 -9.25
CA GLU A 164 -10.61 18.75 -8.60
C GLU A 164 -9.35 18.81 -9.48
N SER A 165 -9.11 17.76 -10.23
CA SER A 165 -8.00 17.73 -11.17
C SER A 165 -8.18 18.68 -12.36
N ARG A 166 -9.42 18.94 -12.82
CA ARG A 166 -9.71 19.82 -13.95
C ARG A 166 -9.81 21.31 -13.58
N SER A 167 -10.05 21.62 -12.33
CA SER A 167 -10.26 23.00 -11.85
C SER A 167 -9.28 23.33 -10.73
N ALA A 168 -7.98 23.18 -10.99
CA ALA A 168 -6.93 23.41 -10.01
C ALA A 168 -7.01 24.82 -9.41
N GLY A 169 -7.35 24.88 -8.12
CA GLY A 169 -7.44 26.09 -7.32
C GLY A 169 -6.55 26.05 -6.07
N PRO A 170 -6.57 27.10 -5.25
CA PRO A 170 -5.89 27.05 -3.96
C PRO A 170 -6.39 25.88 -3.11
N GLY A 171 -5.49 24.97 -2.71
CA GLY A 171 -5.82 23.78 -1.93
C GLY A 171 -6.06 22.51 -2.73
N SER A 172 -6.12 22.54 -4.07
CA SER A 172 -6.38 21.36 -4.92
C SER A 172 -5.40 20.23 -4.70
N SER A 173 -4.11 20.50 -4.57
CA SER A 173 -3.10 19.47 -4.32
C SER A 173 -3.37 18.71 -3.00
N LEU A 174 -3.79 19.42 -1.96
CA LEU A 174 -4.16 18.80 -0.69
C LEU A 174 -5.45 18.00 -0.82
N MET A 175 -6.46 18.53 -1.50
CA MET A 175 -7.71 17.82 -1.79
C MET A 175 -7.47 16.53 -2.54
N ILE A 176 -6.72 16.58 -3.63
CA ILE A 176 -6.33 15.41 -4.45
C ILE A 176 -5.61 14.38 -3.58
N SER A 177 -4.61 14.80 -2.78
CA SER A 177 -3.90 13.90 -1.87
C SER A 177 -4.85 13.19 -0.91
N ARG A 178 -5.79 13.91 -0.28
CA ARG A 178 -6.75 13.33 0.67
C ARG A 178 -7.79 12.43 0.01
N LEU A 179 -8.20 12.73 -1.21
CA LEU A 179 -9.09 11.88 -2.00
C LEU A 179 -8.39 10.57 -2.40
N ILE A 180 -7.11 10.63 -2.78
CA ILE A 180 -6.29 9.44 -3.06
C ILE A 180 -6.13 8.60 -1.79
N ASP A 181 -5.80 9.22 -0.64
CA ASP A 181 -5.70 8.52 0.64
C ASP A 181 -6.99 7.74 0.94
N LEU A 182 -8.15 8.41 0.79
CA LEU A 182 -9.45 7.80 1.01
C LEU A 182 -9.73 6.64 0.04
N LEU A 183 -9.37 6.81 -1.24
CA LEU A 183 -9.52 5.79 -2.28
C LEU A 183 -8.72 4.54 -1.95
N VAL A 184 -7.44 4.71 -1.58
CA VAL A 184 -6.54 3.60 -1.22
C VAL A 184 -7.04 2.89 0.03
N ILE A 185 -7.39 3.62 1.09
CA ILE A 185 -7.92 3.05 2.34
C ILE A 185 -9.19 2.23 2.08
N ARG A 186 -10.13 2.77 1.31
CA ARG A 186 -11.38 2.08 0.96
C ARG A 186 -11.13 0.82 0.15
N THR A 187 -10.21 0.89 -0.81
CA THR A 187 -9.81 -0.25 -1.63
C THR A 187 -9.21 -1.37 -0.79
N LEU A 188 -8.27 -1.03 0.10
CA LEU A 188 -7.64 -2.00 1.00
C LEU A 188 -8.67 -2.64 1.94
N ARG A 189 -9.58 -1.86 2.53
CA ARG A 189 -10.67 -2.39 3.38
C ARG A 189 -11.58 -3.36 2.62
N MET A 190 -11.98 -3.00 1.40
CA MET A 190 -12.81 -3.87 0.57
C MET A 190 -12.06 -5.13 0.16
N TRP A 191 -10.79 -5.00 -0.19
CA TRP A 191 -9.96 -6.15 -0.52
C TRP A 191 -9.83 -7.11 0.67
N VAL A 192 -9.52 -6.59 1.87
CA VAL A 192 -9.45 -7.39 3.10
C VAL A 192 -10.75 -8.14 3.38
N SER A 193 -11.91 -7.46 3.23
CA SER A 193 -13.21 -8.10 3.48
C SER A 193 -13.57 -9.21 2.47
N ARG A 194 -12.95 -9.22 1.29
CA ARG A 194 -13.16 -10.23 0.25
C ARG A 194 -12.14 -11.38 0.30
N GLN A 195 -11.06 -11.23 1.08
CA GLN A 195 -10.04 -12.28 1.23
C GLN A 195 -10.52 -13.31 2.26
N GLY A 196 -10.79 -14.54 1.80
CA GLY A 196 -11.04 -15.67 2.68
C GLY A 196 -9.75 -16.16 3.36
N ASP A 197 -9.22 -17.31 2.95
CA ASP A 197 -8.11 -18.02 3.61
C ASP A 197 -6.70 -17.62 3.13
N ARG A 198 -6.45 -16.38 2.72
CA ARG A 198 -5.10 -15.96 2.33
C ARG A 198 -4.21 -15.62 3.53
N VAL A 199 -2.91 -15.88 3.42
CA VAL A 199 -1.91 -15.63 4.48
C VAL A 199 -1.47 -14.16 4.48
N GLY A 200 -1.36 -13.58 5.67
CA GLY A 200 -0.85 -12.23 5.88
C GLY A 200 -1.55 -11.55 7.07
N TRP A 201 -0.92 -10.54 7.65
CA TRP A 201 -1.48 -9.82 8.80
C TRP A 201 -2.85 -9.18 8.51
N LEU A 202 -3.09 -8.75 7.27
CA LEU A 202 -4.40 -8.24 6.85
C LEU A 202 -5.49 -9.32 6.89
N SER A 203 -5.16 -10.56 6.52
CA SER A 203 -6.08 -11.70 6.65
C SER A 203 -6.34 -12.06 8.12
N GLY A 204 -5.35 -11.81 8.99
CA GLY A 204 -5.51 -11.92 10.44
C GLY A 204 -6.60 -11.01 11.02
N LEU A 205 -6.89 -9.88 10.36
CA LEU A 205 -7.98 -8.98 10.76
C LEU A 205 -9.38 -9.54 10.44
N SER A 206 -9.47 -10.42 9.46
CA SER A 206 -10.73 -11.09 9.08
C SER A 206 -11.00 -12.32 9.95
N ASP A 207 -9.99 -12.88 10.62
CA ASP A 207 -10.15 -13.95 11.60
C ASP A 207 -10.48 -13.34 12.97
N GLU A 208 -11.69 -13.54 13.45
CA GLU A 208 -12.18 -12.92 14.70
C GLU A 208 -11.28 -13.22 15.91
N ARG A 209 -10.76 -14.43 16.03
CA ARG A 209 -9.92 -14.85 17.18
C ARG A 209 -8.51 -14.29 17.07
N VAL A 210 -7.86 -14.46 15.91
CA VAL A 210 -6.53 -13.90 15.63
C VAL A 210 -6.59 -12.38 15.68
N GLY A 211 -7.66 -11.78 15.16
CA GLY A 211 -7.89 -10.33 15.17
C GLY A 211 -7.93 -9.73 16.58
N ARG A 212 -8.52 -10.43 17.57
CA ARG A 212 -8.47 -9.99 18.98
C ARG A 212 -7.04 -9.89 19.50
N ALA A 213 -6.20 -10.90 19.23
CA ALA A 213 -4.80 -10.88 19.65
C ALA A 213 -3.99 -9.79 18.92
N LEU A 214 -4.20 -9.63 17.60
CA LEU A 214 -3.60 -8.54 16.82
C LEU A 214 -3.98 -7.17 17.39
N ASN A 215 -5.26 -6.94 17.66
CA ASN A 215 -5.74 -5.70 18.27
C ASN A 215 -5.05 -5.44 19.62
N ALA A 216 -4.96 -6.44 20.49
CA ALA A 216 -4.31 -6.31 21.79
C ALA A 216 -2.81 -5.97 21.65
N MET A 217 -2.09 -6.63 20.76
CA MET A 217 -0.68 -6.33 20.47
C MET A 217 -0.49 -4.90 19.96
N HIS A 218 -1.39 -4.41 19.13
CA HIS A 218 -1.32 -3.08 18.56
C HIS A 218 -1.70 -1.98 19.55
N LEU A 219 -2.69 -2.22 20.42
CA LEU A 219 -3.08 -1.28 21.47
C LEU A 219 -2.01 -1.15 22.55
N GLU A 220 -1.43 -2.25 22.96
CA GLU A 220 -0.47 -2.31 24.05
C GLU A 220 0.86 -2.94 23.57
N PRO A 221 1.56 -2.33 22.59
CA PRO A 221 2.76 -2.96 22.03
C PRO A 221 3.86 -3.18 23.08
N ASN A 222 3.92 -2.34 24.11
CA ASN A 222 4.98 -2.36 25.14
C ASN A 222 4.67 -3.33 26.30
N ARG A 223 3.46 -3.88 26.37
CA ARG A 223 3.11 -4.89 27.36
C ARG A 223 3.96 -6.15 27.18
N ALA A 224 4.39 -6.76 28.31
CA ALA A 224 5.14 -8.02 28.29
C ALA A 224 4.23 -9.21 27.89
N TRP A 225 3.84 -9.25 26.62
CA TRP A 225 3.00 -10.29 26.07
C TRP A 225 3.70 -11.64 26.05
N THR A 226 2.99 -12.67 26.49
CA THR A 226 3.37 -14.08 26.32
C THR A 226 2.42 -14.74 25.32
N VAL A 227 2.84 -15.86 24.73
CA VAL A 227 1.96 -16.62 23.84
C VAL A 227 0.69 -17.07 24.58
N SER A 228 0.80 -17.40 25.87
CA SER A 228 -0.35 -17.79 26.70
C SER A 228 -1.34 -16.64 26.89
N ALA A 229 -0.86 -15.43 27.23
CA ALA A 229 -1.73 -14.26 27.40
C ALA A 229 -2.43 -13.86 26.08
N LEU A 230 -1.73 -13.99 24.94
CA LEU A 230 -2.32 -13.75 23.63
C LEU A 230 -3.35 -14.82 23.25
N ALA A 231 -3.09 -16.08 23.58
CA ALA A 231 -4.03 -17.18 23.38
C ALA A 231 -5.31 -16.99 24.22
N GLU A 232 -5.20 -16.54 25.46
CA GLU A 232 -6.35 -16.17 26.30
C GLU A 232 -7.16 -15.04 25.67
N THR A 233 -6.50 -13.99 25.19
CA THR A 233 -7.15 -12.88 24.46
C THR A 233 -7.88 -13.36 23.20
N ALA A 234 -7.31 -14.34 22.50
CA ALA A 234 -7.90 -14.96 21.33
C ALA A 234 -9.01 -16.00 21.67
N MET A 235 -9.21 -16.32 22.97
CA MET A 235 -10.08 -17.43 23.45
C MET A 235 -9.71 -18.77 22.81
N MET A 236 -8.42 -19.10 22.83
CA MET A 236 -7.86 -20.33 22.25
C MET A 236 -6.88 -20.99 23.21
N SER A 237 -6.63 -22.30 23.04
CA SER A 237 -5.50 -22.94 23.70
C SER A 237 -4.19 -22.41 23.11
N ARG A 238 -3.10 -22.45 23.89
CA ARG A 238 -1.78 -21.94 23.49
C ARG A 238 -1.28 -22.54 22.19
N SER A 239 -1.39 -23.87 22.01
CA SER A 239 -0.96 -24.55 20.78
C SER A 239 -1.82 -24.14 19.60
N MET A 240 -3.16 -24.23 19.72
CA MET A 240 -4.08 -23.88 18.65
C MET A 240 -3.92 -22.40 18.23
N PHE A 241 -3.71 -21.49 19.18
CA PHE A 241 -3.46 -20.08 18.88
C PHE A 241 -2.17 -19.90 18.08
N SER A 242 -1.05 -20.50 18.54
CA SER A 242 0.25 -20.36 17.87
C SER A 242 0.20 -20.87 16.41
N ASP A 243 -0.41 -22.03 16.20
CA ASP A 243 -0.55 -22.64 14.90
C ASP A 243 -1.47 -21.81 13.99
N ARG A 244 -2.65 -21.41 14.48
CA ARG A 244 -3.63 -20.61 13.73
C ARG A 244 -3.07 -19.22 13.38
N PHE A 245 -2.45 -18.55 14.39
CA PHE A 245 -1.85 -17.24 14.18
C PHE A 245 -0.76 -17.31 13.09
N THR A 246 0.14 -18.30 13.17
CA THR A 246 1.22 -18.47 12.21
C THR A 246 0.67 -18.81 10.82
N ALA A 247 -0.35 -19.67 10.74
CA ALA A 247 -0.99 -20.02 9.47
C ALA A 247 -1.66 -18.81 8.80
N VAL A 248 -2.32 -17.93 9.58
CA VAL A 248 -3.08 -16.79 9.08
C VAL A 248 -2.18 -15.58 8.83
N VAL A 249 -1.27 -15.27 9.78
CA VAL A 249 -0.43 -14.05 9.73
C VAL A 249 0.89 -14.28 8.97
N GLY A 250 1.33 -15.54 8.88
CA GLY A 250 2.61 -15.90 8.24
C GLY A 250 3.82 -15.79 9.14
N LEU A 251 3.66 -15.36 10.39
CA LEU A 251 4.72 -15.21 11.39
C LEU A 251 4.27 -15.71 12.76
N PRO A 252 5.18 -16.28 13.58
CA PRO A 252 4.86 -16.59 14.97
C PRO A 252 4.45 -15.34 15.77
N PRO A 253 3.55 -15.46 16.76
CA PRO A 253 2.96 -14.32 17.48
C PRO A 253 3.97 -13.31 18.04
N LEU A 254 4.97 -13.79 18.78
CA LEU A 254 5.97 -12.90 19.41
C LEU A 254 6.95 -12.32 18.36
N ARG A 255 7.21 -13.00 17.25
CA ARG A 255 8.01 -12.46 16.16
C ARG A 255 7.27 -11.31 15.45
N TYR A 256 5.96 -11.48 15.24
CA TYR A 256 5.11 -10.39 14.74
C TYR A 256 5.15 -9.17 15.68
N LEU A 257 4.97 -9.37 16.99
CA LEU A 257 5.02 -8.29 17.98
C LEU A 257 6.38 -7.58 18.00
N THR A 258 7.48 -8.34 17.95
CA THR A 258 8.84 -7.75 17.87
C THR A 258 8.98 -6.86 16.64
N ARG A 259 8.53 -7.35 15.49
CA ARG A 259 8.54 -6.59 14.24
C ARG A 259 7.69 -5.32 14.33
N TRP A 260 6.51 -5.42 14.92
CA TRP A 260 5.63 -4.27 15.16
C TRP A 260 6.29 -3.21 16.06
N ARG A 261 6.92 -3.61 17.16
CA ARG A 261 7.70 -2.72 18.02
C ARG A 261 8.84 -2.02 17.30
N LEU A 262 9.60 -2.74 16.51
CA LEU A 262 10.69 -2.18 15.70
C LEU A 262 10.15 -1.19 14.65
N THR A 263 8.97 -1.44 14.10
CA THR A 263 8.30 -0.53 13.17
C THR A 263 7.93 0.79 13.85
N ILE A 264 7.34 0.74 15.05
CA ILE A 264 7.05 1.94 15.87
C ILE A 264 8.35 2.67 16.21
N ALA A 265 9.40 1.94 16.60
CA ALA A 265 10.70 2.52 16.92
C ALA A 265 11.32 3.25 15.73
N ALA A 266 11.21 2.69 14.53
CA ALA A 266 11.69 3.33 13.31
C ALA A 266 10.93 4.64 13.00
N ASP A 267 9.64 4.72 13.28
CA ASP A 267 8.86 5.95 13.13
C ASP A 267 9.27 7.02 14.16
N LEU A 268 9.48 6.63 15.40
CA LEU A 268 9.97 7.53 16.46
C LEU A 268 11.37 8.10 16.16
N LEU A 269 12.29 7.25 15.66
CA LEU A 269 13.64 7.68 15.29
C LEU A 269 13.62 8.67 14.11
N ARG A 270 12.71 8.50 13.16
CA ARG A 270 12.54 9.44 12.05
C ARG A 270 12.03 10.79 12.49
N GLY A 271 11.20 10.85 13.52
CA GLY A 271 10.77 12.11 14.12
C GLY A 271 11.91 12.93 14.73
N GLY A 272 13.08 12.33 14.95
CA GLY A 272 14.32 13.02 15.35
C GLY A 272 14.30 13.61 16.78
N THR A 273 13.22 13.42 17.54
CA THR A 273 13.02 14.02 18.85
C THR A 273 13.58 13.18 19.99
N LEU A 274 13.74 11.87 19.80
CA LEU A 274 14.17 10.92 20.81
C LEU A 274 15.56 10.34 20.47
N LYS A 275 16.34 10.09 21.52
CA LYS A 275 17.64 9.39 21.39
C LYS A 275 17.40 7.89 21.13
N VAL A 276 18.37 7.24 20.49
CA VAL A 276 18.33 5.79 20.22
C VAL A 276 18.10 4.97 21.50
N THR A 277 18.71 5.37 22.60
CA THR A 277 18.57 4.72 23.91
C THR A 277 17.13 4.80 24.44
N GLU A 278 16.49 5.96 24.30
CA GLU A 278 15.09 6.18 24.73
C GLU A 278 14.13 5.34 23.87
N VAL A 279 14.36 5.33 22.57
CA VAL A 279 13.56 4.52 21.63
C VAL A 279 13.74 3.01 21.88
N ALA A 280 14.96 2.57 22.20
CA ALA A 280 15.21 1.18 22.58
C ALA A 280 14.37 0.76 23.80
N HIS A 281 14.28 1.64 24.80
CA HIS A 281 13.46 1.41 26.00
C HIS A 281 11.97 1.34 25.67
N VAL A 282 11.48 2.30 24.86
CA VAL A 282 10.08 2.31 24.36
C VAL A 282 9.78 1.05 23.55
N ALA A 283 10.72 0.53 22.78
CA ALA A 283 10.56 -0.72 22.03
C ALA A 283 10.67 -1.99 22.88
N GLY A 284 10.88 -1.85 24.22
CA GLY A 284 10.92 -2.95 25.17
C GLY A 284 12.25 -3.71 25.21
N TYR A 285 13.36 -3.07 24.79
CA TYR A 285 14.70 -3.65 24.85
C TYR A 285 15.43 -3.21 26.13
N GLY A 286 16.08 -4.16 26.79
CA GLY A 286 16.87 -3.90 28.00
C GLY A 286 18.22 -3.21 27.73
N SER A 287 18.66 -3.11 26.47
CA SER A 287 19.88 -2.40 26.10
C SER A 287 19.83 -1.86 24.67
N GLU A 288 20.50 -0.72 24.44
CA GLU A 288 20.65 -0.13 23.11
C GLU A 288 21.36 -1.08 22.13
N ALA A 289 22.34 -1.86 22.62
CA ALA A 289 23.07 -2.80 21.77
C ALA A 289 22.19 -3.94 21.26
N ALA A 290 21.27 -4.49 22.10
CA ALA A 290 20.33 -5.51 21.69
C ALA A 290 19.32 -4.94 20.69
N PHE A 291 18.81 -3.74 20.94
CA PHE A 291 17.92 -3.01 20.05
C PHE A 291 18.57 -2.76 18.69
N SER A 292 19.79 -2.22 18.67
CA SER A 292 20.50 -1.87 17.44
C SER A 292 20.76 -3.10 16.55
N ARG A 293 21.06 -4.26 17.15
CA ARG A 293 21.22 -5.51 16.41
C ARG A 293 19.89 -5.95 15.79
N ALA A 294 18.81 -6.01 16.57
CA ALA A 294 17.49 -6.40 16.08
C ALA A 294 16.96 -5.45 15.02
N PHE A 295 17.17 -4.14 15.20
CA PHE A 295 16.78 -3.11 14.25
C PHE A 295 17.52 -3.25 12.93
N LYS A 296 18.86 -3.45 12.97
CA LYS A 296 19.66 -3.66 11.77
C LYS A 296 19.32 -4.98 11.04
N GLU A 297 19.01 -6.03 11.80
CA GLU A 297 18.57 -7.31 11.23
C GLU A 297 17.24 -7.14 10.47
N GLU A 298 16.27 -6.41 11.05
CA GLU A 298 14.95 -6.21 10.46
C GLU A 298 14.99 -5.26 9.25
N PHE A 299 15.77 -4.17 9.32
CA PHE A 299 15.71 -3.06 8.37
C PHE A 299 16.94 -2.92 7.47
N GLY A 300 18.01 -3.65 7.75
CA GLY A 300 19.26 -3.60 6.97
C GLY A 300 20.18 -2.42 7.28
N TYR A 301 19.77 -1.49 8.15
CA TYR A 301 20.57 -0.32 8.54
C TYR A 301 20.47 -0.05 10.05
N PRO A 302 21.47 0.63 10.67
CA PRO A 302 21.44 0.90 12.10
C PRO A 302 20.44 2.02 12.47
N PRO A 303 19.92 2.05 13.72
CA PRO A 303 18.93 3.02 14.19
C PRO A 303 19.32 4.49 13.95
N ARG A 304 20.58 4.82 14.12
CA ARG A 304 21.12 6.19 13.92
C ARG A 304 20.94 6.74 12.51
N ASP A 305 20.78 5.86 11.51
CA ASP A 305 20.64 6.27 10.11
C ASP A 305 19.17 6.40 9.69
N ALA A 306 18.24 6.09 10.60
CA ALA A 306 16.79 6.10 10.31
C ALA A 306 16.29 7.48 9.83
N HIS A 307 16.84 8.60 10.35
CA HIS A 307 16.47 9.96 9.97
C HIS A 307 17.10 10.41 8.63
N ARG A 308 18.21 9.78 8.20
CA ARG A 308 18.95 10.18 6.98
C ARG A 308 18.35 9.60 5.71
N ILE A 309 17.68 8.46 5.81
CA ILE A 309 17.17 7.71 4.65
C ILE A 309 16.03 8.45 3.95
N GLU A 310 15.31 9.32 4.68
CA GLU A 310 14.23 10.14 4.14
C GLU A 310 14.72 11.30 3.26
N GLN A 311 15.92 11.85 3.54
CA GLN A 311 16.44 13.02 2.81
C GLN A 311 16.96 12.67 1.41
N THR A 312 17.17 11.40 1.11
CA THR A 312 17.89 11.03 -0.11
C THR A 312 16.99 10.47 -1.23
N GLY A 313 15.68 10.27 -1.03
CA GLY A 313 14.81 9.69 -2.07
C GLY A 313 15.32 8.34 -2.67
N ALA A 314 16.44 7.84 -2.15
CA ALA A 314 17.36 6.90 -2.78
C ALA A 314 17.09 5.43 -2.41
N PHE A 315 15.96 5.13 -1.79
CA PHE A 315 15.71 3.74 -1.36
C PHE A 315 15.13 2.84 -2.46
N VAL A 316 14.83 3.38 -3.62
CA VAL A 316 14.31 2.59 -4.75
C VAL A 316 15.43 1.92 -5.58
N ALA A 317 16.68 2.42 -5.52
CA ALA A 317 17.72 2.04 -6.49
C ALA A 317 18.73 0.94 -6.07
N ARG A 318 18.69 0.40 -4.85
CA ARG A 318 19.74 -0.54 -4.38
C ARG A 318 19.36 -2.01 -4.27
N SER A 319 18.24 -2.43 -4.83
CA SER A 319 17.86 -3.86 -4.84
C SER A 319 18.08 -4.57 -6.18
N SER A 320 18.68 -3.93 -7.19
CA SER A 320 19.02 -4.53 -8.47
C SER A 320 20.49 -4.95 -8.62
N GLU A 321 21.32 -4.80 -7.60
CA GLU A 321 22.74 -5.17 -7.66
C GLU A 321 23.13 -6.41 -6.82
N LEU A 322 22.18 -7.17 -6.31
CA LEU A 322 22.43 -8.43 -5.59
C LEU A 322 21.45 -9.51 -6.06
N LEU A 323 21.59 -9.92 -7.32
CA LEU A 323 21.24 -11.23 -7.86
C LEU A 323 22.20 -11.53 -9.01
#